data_f5e9ee67b293a2e7b0645f9e8dde770e
#
_entry.id   f5e9ee67b293a2e7b0645f9e8dde770e
#
_cell.length_a   1.000
_cell.length_b   1.000
_cell.length_c   1.000
_cell.angle_alpha   90.00
_cell.angle_beta   90.00
_cell.angle_gamma   90.00
#
_symmetry.space_group_name_H-M   'P 1'
#
loop_
_entity.id
_entity.type
_entity.pdbx_description
1 polymer ?
#
loop_
_entity_poly.entity_id
_entity_poly.type
_entity_poly.pdbx_seq_one_letter_code
_entity_poly.pdbx_strand_id
1 'polypeptide(L)'
;MNINLISALNISNTVIPKMILNKIGRIINISSILGLNPLKFVGAYSMSKAALIQMTKSQSIELAKYNILVNAICPGYIITDLNRSFLESEKSSKLRSKIPLDRFASCDELLPSLKMLVDLNNSYMTGSIITIDGGMNSTL
;
A
#
# COMPACT_ATOMS: atom_id res chain seq x y z
N MET A 1 -8.82 -9.83 8.78
CA MET A 1 -8.85 -10.29 7.37
C MET A 1 -9.97 -9.63 6.57
N ASN A 2 -11.22 -9.63 7.03
CA ASN A 2 -12.34 -9.14 6.21
C ASN A 2 -12.16 -7.71 5.68
N ILE A 3 -11.84 -6.75 6.54
CA ILE A 3 -11.69 -5.35 6.15
C ILE A 3 -10.45 -5.12 5.27
N ASN A 4 -9.29 -5.69 5.63
CA ASN A 4 -8.03 -5.34 4.97
C ASN A 4 -7.75 -6.11 3.69
N LEU A 5 -8.39 -7.26 3.47
CA LEU A 5 -8.14 -8.13 2.32
C LEU A 5 -9.42 -8.44 1.54
N ILE A 6 -10.42 -9.03 2.20
CA ILE A 6 -11.62 -9.50 1.50
C ILE A 6 -12.41 -8.35 0.90
N SER A 7 -12.49 -7.20 1.59
CA SER A 7 -13.16 -6.02 1.03
C SER A 7 -12.44 -5.50 -0.23
N ALA A 8 -11.10 -5.46 -0.22
CA ALA A 8 -10.32 -5.06 -1.39
C ALA A 8 -10.53 -6.01 -2.58
N LEU A 9 -10.55 -7.32 -2.31
CA LEU A 9 -10.85 -8.34 -3.32
C LEU A 9 -12.25 -8.16 -3.91
N ASN A 10 -13.26 -7.95 -3.05
CA ASN A 10 -14.64 -7.77 -3.49
C ASN A 10 -14.81 -6.50 -4.33
N ILE A 11 -14.19 -5.38 -3.92
CA ILE A 11 -14.20 -4.13 -4.69
C ILE A 11 -13.52 -4.37 -6.06
N SER A 12 -12.34 -4.99 -6.07
CA SER A 12 -11.64 -5.33 -7.31
C SER A 12 -12.53 -6.15 -8.25
N ASN A 13 -13.14 -7.23 -7.74
CA ASN A 13 -14.00 -8.10 -8.53
C ASN A 13 -15.23 -7.36 -9.09
N THR A 14 -15.70 -6.34 -8.39
CA THR A 14 -16.84 -5.51 -8.85
C THR A 14 -16.46 -4.59 -9.99
N VAL A 15 -15.27 -4.00 -9.98
CA VAL A 15 -14.86 -3.00 -10.98
C VAL A 15 -14.12 -3.60 -12.19
N ILE A 16 -13.45 -4.74 -12.02
CA ILE A 16 -12.68 -5.42 -13.08
C ILE A 16 -13.49 -5.68 -14.36
N PRO A 17 -14.73 -6.18 -14.31
CA PRO A 17 -15.49 -6.43 -15.55
C PRO A 17 -15.65 -5.19 -16.42
N LYS A 18 -15.88 -4.03 -15.82
CA LYS A 18 -16.00 -2.75 -16.54
C LYS A 18 -14.65 -2.28 -17.08
N MET A 19 -13.56 -2.49 -16.33
CA MET A 19 -12.21 -2.19 -16.79
C MET A 19 -11.80 -3.07 -17.98
N ILE A 20 -12.16 -4.35 -17.96
CA ILE A 20 -11.93 -5.28 -19.08
C ILE A 20 -12.68 -4.81 -20.34
N LEU A 21 -13.94 -4.45 -20.20
CA LEU A 21 -14.75 -3.94 -21.31
C LEU A 21 -14.16 -2.68 -21.93
N ASN A 22 -13.66 -1.77 -21.09
CA ASN A 22 -13.05 -0.52 -21.52
C ASN A 22 -11.57 -0.67 -21.97
N LYS A 23 -10.95 -1.84 -21.77
CA LYS A 23 -9.54 -2.13 -22.05
C LYS A 23 -8.58 -1.14 -21.37
N ILE A 24 -8.93 -0.66 -20.20
CA ILE A 24 -8.13 0.24 -19.38
C ILE A 24 -8.54 0.14 -17.91
N GLY A 25 -7.55 0.11 -17.01
CA GLY A 25 -7.79 0.13 -15.57
C GLY A 25 -6.52 0.40 -14.78
N ARG A 26 -6.72 0.96 -13.59
CA ARG A 26 -5.66 1.17 -12.59
C ARG A 26 -6.22 0.73 -11.24
N ILE A 27 -5.57 -0.24 -10.61
CA ILE A 27 -5.90 -0.71 -9.26
C ILE A 27 -4.69 -0.44 -8.39
N ILE A 28 -4.88 0.35 -7.34
CA ILE A 28 -3.83 0.66 -6.38
C ILE A 28 -4.28 0.18 -5.00
N ASN A 29 -3.63 -0.86 -4.50
CA ASN A 29 -3.88 -1.40 -3.18
C ASN A 29 -3.02 -0.68 -2.13
N ILE A 30 -3.64 -0.18 -1.07
CA ILE A 30 -2.90 0.41 0.06
C ILE A 30 -2.59 -0.68 1.07
N SER A 31 -1.35 -1.19 1.00
CA SER A 31 -0.85 -2.18 1.93
C SER A 31 -0.16 -1.53 3.14
N SER A 32 0.99 -1.98 3.52
CA SER A 32 1.82 -1.45 4.61
C SER A 32 3.24 -2.04 4.51
N ILE A 33 4.24 -1.35 5.02
CA ILE A 33 5.57 -1.95 5.26
C ILE A 33 5.48 -3.16 6.18
N LEU A 34 4.48 -3.24 7.06
CA LEU A 34 4.23 -4.39 7.92
C LEU A 34 3.72 -5.63 7.16
N GLY A 35 3.34 -5.50 5.91
CA GLY A 35 3.12 -6.61 4.99
C GLY A 35 4.41 -7.14 4.37
N LEU A 36 5.51 -6.39 4.45
CA LEU A 36 6.85 -6.78 4.00
C LEU A 36 7.66 -7.35 5.16
N ASN A 37 7.75 -6.59 6.26
CA ASN A 37 8.49 -6.96 7.47
C ASN A 37 7.57 -6.86 8.70
N PRO A 38 7.28 -7.96 9.41
CA PRO A 38 6.35 -7.97 10.52
C PRO A 38 6.96 -7.33 11.77
N LEU A 39 6.09 -6.82 12.64
CA LEU A 39 6.44 -6.40 14.00
C LEU A 39 5.74 -7.28 15.03
N LYS A 40 6.32 -7.32 16.26
CA LYS A 40 5.71 -7.99 17.41
C LYS A 40 4.31 -7.42 17.68
N PHE A 41 3.38 -8.27 18.09
CA PHE A 41 2.02 -7.96 18.54
C PHE A 41 1.03 -7.48 17.45
N VAL A 42 1.45 -7.40 16.17
CA VAL A 42 0.59 -7.00 15.06
C VAL A 42 0.51 -8.06 13.95
N GLY A 43 0.72 -9.33 14.29
CA GLY A 43 0.81 -10.43 13.34
C GLY A 43 -0.40 -10.58 12.42
N ALA A 44 -1.62 -10.50 12.96
CA ALA A 44 -2.85 -10.60 12.15
C ALA A 44 -2.97 -9.46 11.13
N TYR A 45 -2.57 -8.24 11.50
CA TYR A 45 -2.52 -7.11 10.58
C TYR A 45 -1.45 -7.33 9.51
N SER A 46 -0.24 -7.71 9.90
CA SER A 46 0.88 -8.00 8.98
C SER A 46 0.51 -9.08 7.97
N MET A 47 -0.11 -10.19 8.42
CA MET A 47 -0.61 -11.24 7.52
C MET A 47 -1.63 -10.70 6.51
N SER A 48 -2.57 -9.85 6.95
CA SER A 48 -3.58 -9.28 6.04
C SER A 48 -2.96 -8.36 4.98
N LYS A 49 -1.94 -7.60 5.35
CA LYS A 49 -1.22 -6.70 4.43
C LYS A 49 -0.25 -7.44 3.51
N ALA A 50 0.37 -8.52 3.98
CA ALA A 50 1.16 -9.43 3.14
C ALA A 50 0.28 -10.13 2.08
N ALA A 51 -0.90 -10.61 2.48
CA ALA A 51 -1.86 -11.20 1.57
C ALA A 51 -2.35 -10.19 0.50
N LEU A 52 -2.54 -8.91 0.86
CA LEU A 52 -2.89 -7.85 -0.08
C LEU A 52 -1.77 -7.56 -1.08
N ILE A 53 -0.50 -7.63 -0.64
CA ILE A 53 0.68 -7.55 -1.53
C ILE A 53 0.65 -8.71 -2.53
N GLN A 54 0.44 -9.93 -2.05
CA GLN A 54 0.40 -11.11 -2.93
C GLN A 54 -0.80 -11.06 -3.89
N MET A 55 -1.97 -10.61 -3.44
CA MET A 55 -3.14 -10.38 -4.29
C MET A 55 -2.83 -9.36 -5.41
N THR A 56 -2.11 -8.27 -5.09
CA THR A 56 -1.67 -7.28 -6.07
C THR A 56 -0.84 -7.92 -7.19
N LYS A 57 0.14 -8.75 -6.82
CA LYS A 57 1.00 -9.47 -7.79
C LYS A 57 0.20 -10.45 -8.65
N SER A 58 -0.70 -11.22 -8.04
CA SER A 58 -1.56 -12.17 -8.76
C SER A 58 -2.45 -11.46 -9.78
N GLN A 59 -3.18 -10.44 -9.33
CA GLN A 59 -4.05 -9.64 -10.20
C GLN A 59 -3.27 -8.93 -11.32
N SER A 60 -2.03 -8.48 -11.07
CA SER A 60 -1.20 -7.85 -12.08
C SER A 60 -0.89 -8.78 -13.25
N ILE A 61 -0.64 -10.06 -12.98
CA ILE A 61 -0.38 -11.08 -14.00
C ILE A 61 -1.67 -11.40 -14.78
N GLU A 62 -2.78 -11.60 -14.07
CA GLU A 62 -4.04 -12.01 -14.66
C GLU A 62 -4.67 -10.92 -15.54
N LEU A 63 -4.51 -9.65 -15.14
CA LEU A 63 -5.21 -8.51 -15.73
C LEU A 63 -4.38 -7.74 -16.77
N ALA A 64 -3.08 -8.00 -16.86
CA ALA A 64 -2.18 -7.30 -17.80
C ALA A 64 -2.66 -7.38 -19.25
N LYS A 65 -3.15 -8.52 -19.69
CA LYS A 65 -3.68 -8.74 -21.06
C LYS A 65 -4.87 -7.85 -21.42
N TYR A 66 -5.53 -7.26 -20.39
CA TYR A 66 -6.66 -6.33 -20.57
C TYR A 66 -6.23 -4.86 -20.41
N ASN A 67 -4.92 -4.59 -20.33
CA ASN A 67 -4.38 -3.26 -20.06
C ASN A 67 -4.86 -2.67 -18.71
N ILE A 68 -5.02 -3.56 -17.71
CA ILE A 68 -5.33 -3.19 -16.33
C ILE A 68 -4.04 -3.36 -15.52
N LEU A 69 -3.52 -2.26 -14.97
CA LEU A 69 -2.30 -2.26 -14.18
C LEU A 69 -2.66 -2.28 -12.70
N VAL A 70 -2.04 -3.19 -11.97
CA VAL A 70 -2.32 -3.40 -10.54
C VAL A 70 -1.03 -3.25 -9.75
N ASN A 71 -1.00 -2.28 -8.82
CA ASN A 71 0.16 -1.98 -8.00
C ASN A 71 -0.24 -1.80 -6.54
N ALA A 72 0.73 -1.81 -5.63
CA ALA A 72 0.51 -1.50 -4.23
C ALA A 72 1.43 -0.40 -3.73
N ILE A 73 0.89 0.44 -2.84
CA ILE A 73 1.65 1.35 -1.99
C ILE A 73 1.74 0.70 -0.61
N CYS A 74 2.94 0.68 -0.03
CA CYS A 74 3.24 0.23 1.32
C CYS A 74 3.72 1.41 2.17
N PRO A 75 2.80 2.16 2.80
CA PRO A 75 3.18 3.25 3.67
C PRO A 75 3.89 2.74 4.93
N GLY A 76 4.80 3.58 5.45
CA GLY A 76 5.31 3.50 6.81
C GLY A 76 4.32 4.10 7.81
N TYR A 77 4.83 4.86 8.77
CA TYR A 77 4.03 5.55 9.76
C TYR A 77 3.56 6.91 9.24
N ILE A 78 2.26 6.99 8.96
CA ILE A 78 1.58 8.18 8.47
C ILE A 78 0.70 8.74 9.59
N ILE A 79 0.81 10.04 9.85
CA ILE A 79 -0.05 10.73 10.84
C ILE A 79 -1.47 10.81 10.28
N THR A 80 -2.41 10.28 11.04
CA THR A 80 -3.86 10.31 10.77
C THR A 80 -4.59 10.70 12.05
N ASP A 81 -5.84 11.09 11.97
CA ASP A 81 -6.62 11.44 13.17
C ASP A 81 -6.69 10.28 14.17
N LEU A 82 -6.64 9.03 13.68
CA LEU A 82 -6.68 7.84 14.54
C LEU A 82 -5.43 7.66 15.40
N ASN A 83 -4.25 8.05 14.92
CA ASN A 83 -2.97 7.76 15.58
C ASN A 83 -2.18 9.03 15.97
N ARG A 84 -2.68 10.21 15.65
CA ARG A 84 -2.00 11.51 15.88
C ARG A 84 -1.54 11.65 17.33
N SER A 85 -2.43 11.44 18.29
CA SER A 85 -2.13 11.60 19.71
C SER A 85 -0.99 10.73 20.20
N PHE A 86 -0.85 9.53 19.63
CA PHE A 86 0.28 8.64 19.92
C PHE A 86 1.55 9.07 19.19
N LEU A 87 1.47 9.30 17.88
CA LEU A 87 2.67 9.58 17.07
C LEU A 87 3.30 10.94 17.41
N GLU A 88 2.51 11.93 17.83
CA GLU A 88 3.03 13.23 18.26
C GLU A 88 3.47 13.27 19.74
N SER A 89 3.32 12.16 20.48
CA SER A 89 3.75 12.06 21.89
C SER A 89 5.21 11.59 22.01
N GLU A 90 5.83 11.88 23.14
CA GLU A 90 7.18 11.38 23.51
C GLU A 90 7.27 9.85 23.48
N LYS A 91 6.15 9.13 23.68
CA LYS A 91 6.10 7.66 23.66
C LYS A 91 6.48 7.08 22.29
N SER A 92 6.34 7.85 21.23
CA SER A 92 6.66 7.43 19.86
C SER A 92 8.15 7.63 19.49
N SER A 93 8.96 8.26 20.35
CA SER A 93 10.36 8.61 20.07
C SER A 93 11.21 7.41 19.61
N LYS A 94 11.08 6.25 20.31
CA LYS A 94 11.75 5.00 19.93
C LYS A 94 11.28 4.44 18.59
N LEU A 95 10.06 4.73 18.18
CA LEU A 95 9.55 4.33 16.89
C LEU A 95 10.07 5.25 15.80
N ARG A 96 10.06 6.56 16.06
CA ARG A 96 10.56 7.58 15.14
C ARG A 96 12.05 7.37 14.85
N SER A 97 12.87 7.07 15.86
CA SER A 97 14.32 6.84 15.69
C SER A 97 14.68 5.63 14.81
N LYS A 98 13.72 4.75 14.49
CA LYS A 98 13.90 3.67 13.53
C LYS A 98 13.69 4.12 12.07
N ILE A 99 13.21 5.33 11.86
CA ILE A 99 12.97 5.90 10.53
C ILE A 99 14.18 6.74 10.16
N PRO A 100 14.93 6.43 9.09
CA PRO A 100 16.10 7.22 8.68
C PRO A 100 15.82 8.72 8.51
N LEU A 101 14.63 9.11 8.05
CA LEU A 101 14.24 10.52 7.96
C LEU A 101 13.84 11.14 9.31
N ASP A 102 13.88 10.39 10.41
CA ASP A 102 13.59 10.78 11.81
C ASP A 102 12.27 11.57 11.98
N ARG A 103 11.26 11.22 11.20
CA ARG A 103 9.92 11.81 11.30
C ARG A 103 8.85 10.85 10.78
N PHE A 104 7.62 11.11 11.18
CA PHE A 104 6.43 10.50 10.58
C PHE A 104 5.99 11.33 9.37
N ALA A 105 5.35 10.69 8.40
CA ALA A 105 4.85 11.37 7.21
C ALA A 105 3.40 11.84 7.39
N SER A 106 2.99 12.80 6.55
CA SER A 106 1.58 13.18 6.38
C SER A 106 0.92 12.36 5.28
N CYS A 107 -0.41 12.36 5.22
CA CYS A 107 -1.17 11.69 4.15
C CYS A 107 -0.83 12.24 2.76
N ASP A 108 -0.55 13.54 2.65
CA ASP A 108 -0.24 14.19 1.38
C ASP A 108 1.06 13.69 0.75
N GLU A 109 1.96 13.13 1.55
CA GLU A 109 3.24 12.58 1.06
C GLU A 109 3.06 11.26 0.28
N LEU A 110 1.87 10.65 0.32
CA LEU A 110 1.51 9.51 -0.53
C LEU A 110 1.04 9.94 -1.93
N LEU A 111 0.59 11.20 -2.09
CA LEU A 111 -0.04 11.68 -3.32
C LEU A 111 0.89 11.64 -4.55
N PRO A 112 2.20 11.96 -4.47
CA PRO A 112 3.07 11.86 -5.63
C PRO A 112 3.10 10.46 -6.24
N SER A 113 3.25 9.43 -5.41
CA SER A 113 3.25 8.03 -5.87
C SER A 113 1.88 7.59 -6.37
N LEU A 114 0.81 8.02 -5.70
CA LEU A 114 -0.55 7.72 -6.15
C LEU A 114 -0.82 8.36 -7.53
N LYS A 115 -0.46 9.64 -7.71
CA LYS A 115 -0.61 10.34 -9.00
C LYS A 115 0.17 9.63 -10.10
N MET A 116 1.41 9.22 -9.85
CA MET A 116 2.22 8.45 -10.80
C MET A 116 1.53 7.14 -11.19
N LEU A 117 0.96 6.41 -10.22
CA LEU A 117 0.35 5.09 -10.49
C LEU A 117 -0.99 5.18 -11.25
N VAL A 118 -1.75 6.27 -11.09
CA VAL A 118 -3.02 6.47 -11.82
C VAL A 118 -2.84 7.16 -13.17
N ASP A 119 -1.67 7.74 -13.45
CA ASP A 119 -1.39 8.42 -14.72
C ASP A 119 -1.51 7.43 -15.88
N LEU A 120 -2.23 7.82 -16.93
CA LEU A 120 -2.43 6.99 -18.12
C LEU A 120 -1.15 6.82 -18.94
N ASN A 121 -0.20 7.77 -18.84
CA ASN A 121 1.13 7.66 -19.45
C ASN A 121 2.02 6.64 -18.75
N ASN A 122 1.73 6.30 -17.49
CA ASN A 122 2.37 5.18 -16.81
C ASN A 122 1.75 3.87 -17.31
N SER A 123 2.27 3.34 -18.40
CA SER A 123 1.69 2.19 -19.12
C SER A 123 2.48 0.89 -18.95
N TYR A 124 3.62 0.90 -18.22
CA TYR A 124 4.49 -0.27 -18.10
C TYR A 124 4.76 -0.73 -16.67
N MET A 125 4.11 -0.09 -15.68
CA MET A 125 4.28 -0.42 -14.27
C MET A 125 3.08 -1.21 -13.74
N THR A 126 3.26 -2.54 -13.56
CA THR A 126 2.26 -3.42 -12.95
C THR A 126 2.95 -4.42 -12.02
N GLY A 127 2.28 -4.86 -10.97
CA GLY A 127 2.83 -5.76 -9.94
C GLY A 127 3.84 -5.11 -9.00
N SER A 128 4.05 -3.80 -9.10
CA SER A 128 5.03 -3.07 -8.28
C SER A 128 4.51 -2.87 -6.86
N ILE A 129 5.44 -2.98 -5.90
CA ILE A 129 5.21 -2.77 -4.47
C ILE A 129 6.08 -1.59 -4.05
N ILE A 130 5.47 -0.43 -3.85
CA ILE A 130 6.16 0.84 -3.62
C ILE A 130 6.12 1.17 -2.14
N THR A 131 7.28 1.23 -1.48
CA THR A 131 7.39 1.68 -0.09
C THR A 131 7.48 3.21 -0.02
N ILE A 132 6.74 3.80 0.92
CA ILE A 132 6.79 5.23 1.25
C ILE A 132 6.86 5.32 2.77
N ASP A 133 8.07 5.24 3.32
CA ASP A 133 8.27 4.93 4.73
C ASP A 133 9.44 5.67 5.39
N GLY A 134 10.02 6.64 4.71
CA GLY A 134 11.18 7.39 5.20
C GLY A 134 12.45 6.54 5.34
N GLY A 135 12.53 5.40 4.64
CA GLY A 135 13.64 4.46 4.66
C GLY A 135 13.55 3.39 5.76
N MET A 136 12.47 3.34 6.53
CA MET A 136 12.34 2.41 7.66
C MET A 136 12.48 0.94 7.24
N ASN A 137 11.89 0.55 6.12
CA ASN A 137 11.95 -0.84 5.64
C ASN A 137 13.36 -1.28 5.21
N SER A 138 14.25 -0.35 4.93
CA SER A 138 15.65 -0.63 4.57
C SER A 138 16.54 -0.89 5.79
N THR A 139 16.04 -0.65 7.00
CA THR A 139 16.75 -0.84 8.27
C THR A 139 16.21 -2.00 9.11
N LEU A 140 15.20 -2.71 8.62
CA LEU A 140 14.57 -3.85 9.28
C LEU A 140 15.17 -5.19 8.87
#